data_b34a65cdaaba7ad564446f3aeb2f6403
#
_entry.id   b34a65cdaaba7ad564446f3aeb2f6403
#
_cell.length_a   1.000
_cell.length_b   1.000
_cell.length_c   1.000
_cell.angle_alpha   90.00
_cell.angle_beta   90.00
_cell.angle_gamma   90.00
#
_symmetry.space_group_name_H-M   'P 1'
#
loop_
_entity.id
_entity.type
_entity.pdbx_description
1 polymer ?
#
loop_
_entity_poly.entity_id
_entity_poly.type
_entity_poly.pdbx_seq_one_letter_code
_entity_poly.pdbx_strand_id
1 'polypeptide(L)'
;RETAIGQMCIDVFGEDWEQFEIAHMSTSDGIGVELFCFPHGIKEAPEFNPFNTGLFHFCVQDPDIEGLTQKIVSHGGKQRMPIREYYPNEKPYKMVYVEDPFGIVFEIYTHSYELTYSSGAYQD
;
A
#
# COMPACT_ATOMS: atom_id res chain seq x y z
N ARG A 1 -14.31 3.31 -27.18
CA ARG A 1 -15.52 2.66 -26.61
C ARG A 1 -16.05 1.50 -27.46
N GLU A 2 -15.79 1.48 -28.75
CA GLU A 2 -16.22 0.40 -29.66
C GLU A 2 -15.30 -0.84 -29.66
N THR A 3 -14.14 -0.76 -28.99
CA THR A 3 -13.21 -1.89 -28.85
C THR A 3 -13.57 -2.77 -27.65
N ALA A 4 -13.08 -4.02 -27.64
CA ALA A 4 -13.27 -4.92 -26.49
C ALA A 4 -12.72 -4.32 -25.18
N ILE A 5 -11.58 -3.60 -25.26
CA ILE A 5 -11.00 -2.90 -24.11
C ILE A 5 -11.90 -1.73 -23.67
N GLY A 6 -12.44 -0.96 -24.64
CA GLY A 6 -13.36 0.14 -24.34
C GLY A 6 -14.64 -0.35 -23.67
N GLN A 7 -15.17 -1.50 -24.09
CA GLN A 7 -16.32 -2.12 -23.46
C GLN A 7 -16.00 -2.58 -22.03
N MET A 8 -14.83 -3.18 -21.83
CA MET A 8 -14.38 -3.57 -20.48
C MET A 8 -14.22 -2.35 -19.55
N CYS A 9 -13.74 -1.21 -20.06
CA CYS A 9 -13.67 0.02 -19.28
C CYS A 9 -15.07 0.52 -18.86
N ILE A 10 -16.09 0.38 -19.73
CA ILE A 10 -17.48 0.68 -19.36
C ILE A 10 -17.95 -0.23 -18.21
N ASP A 11 -17.67 -1.53 -18.31
CA ASP A 11 -18.06 -2.52 -17.29
C ASP A 11 -17.40 -2.22 -15.92
N VAL A 12 -16.16 -1.73 -15.91
CA VAL A 12 -15.39 -1.46 -14.69
C VAL A 12 -15.69 -0.08 -14.11
N PHE A 13 -15.73 0.95 -14.96
CA PHE A 13 -15.75 2.37 -14.52
C PHE A 13 -17.09 3.07 -14.79
N GLY A 14 -18.01 2.42 -15.53
CA GLY A 14 -19.26 3.03 -15.98
C GLY A 14 -19.15 3.78 -17.29
N GLU A 15 -20.28 4.28 -17.79
CA GLU A 15 -20.39 4.97 -19.10
C GLU A 15 -19.58 6.29 -19.17
N ASP A 16 -19.36 6.93 -18.03
CA ASP A 16 -18.71 8.25 -17.93
C ASP A 16 -17.18 8.19 -17.89
N TRP A 17 -16.57 7.00 -18.05
CA TRP A 17 -15.12 6.90 -18.04
C TRP A 17 -14.47 7.72 -19.16
N GLU A 18 -13.37 8.36 -18.83
CA GLU A 18 -12.54 9.14 -19.72
C GLU A 18 -11.15 8.50 -19.89
N GLN A 19 -10.31 9.11 -20.71
CA GLN A 19 -8.92 8.67 -20.87
C GLN A 19 -8.19 8.68 -19.52
N PHE A 20 -7.42 7.64 -19.24
CA PHE A 20 -6.57 7.51 -18.07
C PHE A 20 -5.21 6.92 -18.46
N GLU A 21 -4.25 7.07 -17.57
CA GLU A 21 -2.97 6.38 -17.65
C GLU A 21 -2.96 5.24 -16.61
N ILE A 22 -2.29 4.15 -16.98
CA ILE A 22 -2.14 2.99 -16.10
C ILE A 22 -0.66 2.59 -16.03
N ALA A 23 -0.18 2.31 -14.82
CA ALA A 23 1.10 1.66 -14.60
C ALA A 23 0.89 0.26 -14.06
N HIS A 24 1.40 -0.74 -14.79
CA HIS A 24 1.45 -2.12 -14.36
C HIS A 24 2.79 -2.39 -13.66
N MET A 25 2.74 -2.78 -12.42
CA MET A 25 3.91 -3.13 -11.62
C MET A 25 3.74 -4.53 -11.05
N SER A 26 4.84 -5.14 -10.62
CA SER A 26 4.80 -6.37 -9.85
C SER A 26 5.80 -6.34 -8.72
N THR A 27 5.43 -6.99 -7.62
CA THR A 27 6.34 -7.25 -6.51
C THR A 27 7.31 -8.38 -6.88
N SER A 28 8.38 -8.54 -6.12
CA SER A 28 9.38 -9.59 -6.36
C SER A 28 8.82 -11.01 -6.24
N ASP A 29 7.73 -11.19 -5.52
CA ASP A 29 7.00 -12.46 -5.35
C ASP A 29 5.82 -12.64 -6.33
N GLY A 30 5.67 -11.71 -7.31
CA GLY A 30 4.76 -11.87 -8.44
C GLY A 30 3.35 -11.33 -8.23
N ILE A 31 3.10 -10.54 -7.17
CA ILE A 31 1.82 -9.86 -7.00
C ILE A 31 1.76 -8.66 -7.93
N GLY A 32 0.68 -8.55 -8.72
CA GLY A 32 0.43 -7.41 -9.61
C GLY A 32 -0.11 -6.21 -8.82
N VAL A 33 0.38 -5.03 -9.21
CA VAL A 33 -0.12 -3.74 -8.71
C VAL A 33 -0.42 -2.85 -9.92
N GLU A 34 -1.64 -2.37 -10.01
CA GLU A 34 -2.09 -1.45 -11.05
C GLU A 34 -2.35 -0.08 -10.45
N LEU A 35 -1.69 0.94 -10.99
CA LEU A 35 -1.93 2.33 -10.63
C LEU A 35 -2.66 3.04 -11.76
N PHE A 36 -3.80 3.61 -11.46
CA PHE A 36 -4.61 4.38 -12.40
C PHE A 36 -4.49 5.87 -12.12
N CYS A 37 -4.24 6.65 -13.16
CA CYS A 37 -4.26 8.10 -13.10
C CYS A 37 -5.38 8.64 -14.01
N PHE A 38 -6.41 9.19 -13.38
CA PHE A 38 -7.53 9.85 -14.06
C PHE A 38 -7.30 11.36 -14.07
N PRO A 39 -7.10 12.01 -15.24
CA PRO A 39 -6.77 13.43 -15.32
C PRO A 39 -7.82 14.36 -14.69
N HIS A 40 -9.07 13.93 -14.73
CA HIS A 40 -10.22 14.66 -14.17
C HIS A 40 -10.77 14.02 -12.89
N GLY A 41 -10.03 13.06 -12.31
CA GLY A 41 -10.40 12.41 -11.05
C GLY A 41 -10.39 13.36 -9.85
N ILE A 42 -11.07 12.98 -8.79
CA ILE A 42 -11.03 13.65 -7.50
C ILE A 42 -9.63 13.46 -6.92
N LYS A 43 -8.92 14.55 -6.67
CA LYS A 43 -7.53 14.53 -6.22
C LYS A 43 -7.37 14.56 -4.70
N GLU A 44 -8.45 14.82 -3.98
CA GLU A 44 -8.45 14.80 -2.52
C GLU A 44 -8.73 13.39 -2.03
N ALA A 45 -7.71 12.76 -1.42
CA ALA A 45 -7.94 11.53 -0.69
C ALA A 45 -8.83 11.81 0.53
N PRO A 46 -9.77 10.91 0.88
CA PRO A 46 -10.50 11.03 2.12
C PRO A 46 -9.52 11.02 3.30
N GLU A 47 -9.82 11.81 4.33
CA GLU A 47 -9.02 11.80 5.56
C GLU A 47 -8.99 10.39 6.15
N PHE A 48 -7.78 9.92 6.45
CA PHE A 48 -7.59 8.62 7.05
C PHE A 48 -8.27 8.53 8.42
N ASN A 49 -9.20 7.61 8.54
CA ASN A 49 -9.88 7.29 9.81
C ASN A 49 -9.96 5.77 9.99
N PRO A 50 -9.16 5.18 10.93
CA PRO A 50 -9.09 3.75 11.13
C PRO A 50 -10.40 3.13 11.66
N PHE A 51 -11.32 3.96 12.15
CA PHE A 51 -12.62 3.51 12.69
C PHE A 51 -13.72 3.40 11.63
N ASN A 52 -13.48 3.91 10.41
CA ASN A 52 -14.42 3.75 9.31
C ASN A 52 -14.36 2.32 8.77
N THR A 53 -15.53 1.78 8.43
CA THR A 53 -15.60 0.51 7.68
C THR A 53 -14.97 0.69 6.31
N GLY A 54 -14.10 -0.23 5.92
CA GLY A 54 -13.43 -0.21 4.62
C GLY A 54 -12.00 -0.72 4.70
N LEU A 55 -11.25 -0.52 3.63
CA LEU A 55 -9.84 -0.87 3.61
C LEU A 55 -9.05 0.10 4.51
N PHE A 56 -8.41 -0.44 5.53
CA PHE A 56 -7.57 0.32 6.44
C PHE A 56 -6.17 0.52 5.85
N HIS A 57 -5.47 -0.59 5.53
CA HIS A 57 -4.14 -0.58 4.97
C HIS A 57 -3.84 -1.91 4.25
N PHE A 58 -2.76 -1.93 3.51
CA PHE A 58 -2.12 -3.15 3.01
C PHE A 58 -0.68 -3.19 3.51
N CYS A 59 0.00 -4.33 3.37
CA CYS A 59 1.36 -4.52 3.84
C CYS A 59 2.30 -4.85 2.69
N VAL A 60 3.54 -4.38 2.80
CA VAL A 60 4.66 -4.75 1.95
C VAL A 60 5.82 -5.21 2.83
N GLN A 61 6.71 -6.03 2.28
CA GLN A 61 7.91 -6.48 2.96
C GLN A 61 9.14 -5.84 2.32
N ASP A 62 10.00 -5.25 3.15
CA ASP A 62 11.34 -4.80 2.75
C ASP A 62 12.30 -4.94 3.92
N PRO A 63 13.39 -5.73 3.77
CA PRO A 63 14.41 -5.87 4.81
C PRO A 63 15.09 -4.54 5.18
N ASP A 64 15.21 -3.61 4.22
CA ASP A 64 15.72 -2.25 4.43
C ASP A 64 14.58 -1.28 4.74
N ILE A 65 13.91 -1.51 5.86
CA ILE A 65 12.75 -0.71 6.29
C ILE A 65 13.10 0.77 6.47
N GLU A 66 14.30 1.07 6.97
CA GLU A 66 14.79 2.44 7.15
C GLU A 66 14.97 3.14 5.79
N GLY A 67 15.64 2.49 4.84
CA GLY A 67 15.87 3.02 3.50
C GLY A 67 14.57 3.20 2.72
N LEU A 68 13.65 2.23 2.77
CA LEU A 68 12.35 2.36 2.12
C LEU A 68 11.52 3.50 2.73
N THR A 69 11.48 3.61 4.06
CA THR A 69 10.75 4.69 4.75
C THR A 69 11.29 6.07 4.34
N GLN A 70 12.61 6.24 4.31
CA GLN A 70 13.24 7.49 3.85
C GLN A 70 12.91 7.81 2.39
N LYS A 71 12.91 6.79 1.53
CA LYS A 71 12.55 6.93 0.11
C LYS A 71 11.09 7.39 -0.06
N ILE A 72 10.17 6.82 0.69
CA ILE A 72 8.76 7.22 0.70
C ILE A 72 8.62 8.69 1.09
N VAL A 73 9.24 9.11 2.19
CA VAL A 73 9.19 10.50 2.66
C VAL A 73 9.80 11.45 1.64
N SER A 74 10.93 11.10 1.03
CA SER A 74 11.60 11.94 0.01
C SER A 74 10.78 12.12 -1.26
N HIS A 75 9.83 11.23 -1.54
CA HIS A 75 8.90 11.29 -2.67
C HIS A 75 7.51 11.86 -2.30
N GLY A 76 7.41 12.53 -1.15
CA GLY A 76 6.20 13.23 -0.74
C GLY A 76 5.22 12.40 0.10
N GLY A 77 5.58 11.17 0.45
CA GLY A 77 4.86 10.36 1.42
C GLY A 77 5.16 10.78 2.86
N LYS A 78 4.66 10.03 3.83
CA LYS A 78 4.75 10.37 5.24
C LYS A 78 5.00 9.13 6.09
N GLN A 79 5.92 9.26 7.03
CA GLN A 79 6.09 8.28 8.11
C GLN A 79 5.08 8.61 9.23
N ARG A 80 4.20 7.67 9.56
CA ARG A 80 3.12 7.89 10.53
C ARG A 80 3.52 7.62 11.98
N MET A 81 4.55 6.82 12.18
CA MET A 81 5.04 6.42 13.50
C MET A 81 6.54 6.12 13.45
N PRO A 82 7.26 6.11 14.59
CA PRO A 82 8.62 5.57 14.62
C PRO A 82 8.64 4.10 14.18
N ILE A 83 9.74 3.67 13.52
CA ILE A 83 9.98 2.24 13.26
C ILE A 83 10.05 1.53 14.61
N ARG A 84 9.31 0.43 14.74
CA ARG A 84 9.21 -0.33 15.98
C ARG A 84 9.71 -1.75 15.80
N GLU A 85 10.38 -2.28 16.82
CA GLU A 85 10.59 -3.71 16.97
C GLU A 85 9.27 -4.37 17.39
N TYR A 86 8.89 -5.42 16.67
CA TYR A 86 7.64 -6.13 16.96
C TYR A 86 7.77 -7.01 18.22
N TYR A 87 8.96 -7.59 18.41
CA TYR A 87 9.35 -8.40 19.59
C TYR A 87 10.65 -7.84 20.18
N PRO A 88 10.59 -6.78 21.00
CA PRO A 88 11.79 -6.11 21.50
C PRO A 88 12.71 -7.09 22.27
N ASN A 89 13.98 -7.08 21.90
CA ASN A 89 15.03 -7.94 22.47
C ASN A 89 14.91 -9.46 22.19
N GLU A 90 13.90 -9.90 21.41
CA GLU A 90 13.69 -11.32 21.11
C GLU A 90 13.92 -11.64 19.64
N LYS A 91 13.36 -10.82 18.74
CA LYS A 91 13.43 -11.04 17.30
C LYS A 91 13.69 -9.73 16.57
N PRO A 92 14.44 -9.77 15.45
CA PRO A 92 14.81 -8.56 14.69
C PRO A 92 13.68 -8.05 13.80
N TYR A 93 12.43 -8.38 14.10
CA TYR A 93 11.28 -8.02 13.27
C TYR A 93 10.84 -6.60 13.55
N LYS A 94 10.88 -5.76 12.52
CA LYS A 94 10.47 -4.36 12.61
C LYS A 94 9.26 -4.10 11.75
N MET A 95 8.51 -3.08 12.11
CA MET A 95 7.36 -2.60 11.35
C MET A 95 7.25 -1.08 11.42
N VAL A 96 6.60 -0.50 10.43
CA VAL A 96 6.26 0.92 10.40
C VAL A 96 5.00 1.15 9.55
N TYR A 97 4.13 2.05 9.99
CA TYR A 97 3.05 2.59 9.16
C TYR A 97 3.54 3.85 8.45
N VAL A 98 3.29 3.87 7.16
CA VAL A 98 3.60 4.98 6.26
C VAL A 98 2.38 5.34 5.43
N GLU A 99 2.48 6.41 4.71
CA GLU A 99 1.42 6.96 3.86
C GLU A 99 2.04 7.41 2.54
N ASP A 100 1.40 7.10 1.44
CA ASP A 100 1.82 7.62 0.14
C ASP A 100 1.45 9.11 -0.02
N PRO A 101 1.91 9.80 -1.09
CA PRO A 101 1.59 11.21 -1.30
C PRO A 101 0.09 11.53 -1.44
N PHE A 102 -0.75 10.51 -1.64
CA PHE A 102 -2.20 10.63 -1.81
C PHE A 102 -2.99 10.25 -0.57
N GLY A 103 -2.33 9.91 0.54
CA GLY A 103 -2.96 9.54 1.80
C GLY A 103 -3.30 8.06 1.96
N ILE A 104 -2.85 7.20 1.05
CA ILE A 104 -3.03 5.75 1.18
C ILE A 104 -2.07 5.23 2.24
N VAL A 105 -2.62 4.60 3.28
CA VAL A 105 -1.83 4.03 4.38
C VAL A 105 -1.40 2.62 4.05
N PHE A 106 -0.15 2.31 4.33
CA PHE A 106 0.37 0.95 4.26
C PHE A 106 1.42 0.69 5.33
N GLU A 107 1.69 -0.58 5.56
CA GLU A 107 2.60 -1.05 6.58
C GLU A 107 3.81 -1.71 5.91
N ILE A 108 4.99 -1.53 6.48
CA ILE A 108 6.21 -2.18 6.04
C ILE A 108 6.67 -3.11 7.13
N TYR A 109 6.96 -4.37 6.77
CA TYR A 109 7.61 -5.36 7.62
C TYR A 109 9.02 -5.66 7.12
N THR A 110 9.96 -5.89 8.02
CA THR A 110 11.30 -6.40 7.65
C THR A 110 11.28 -7.87 7.26
N HIS A 111 10.35 -8.65 7.78
CA HIS A 111 10.21 -10.10 7.58
C HIS A 111 8.83 -10.43 7.01
N SER A 112 8.64 -11.69 6.56
CA SER A 112 7.35 -12.10 6.00
C SER A 112 6.24 -12.04 7.06
N TYR A 113 5.02 -11.85 6.57
CA TYR A 113 3.82 -11.89 7.40
C TYR A 113 3.70 -13.20 8.18
N GLU A 114 4.02 -14.34 7.53
CA GLU A 114 4.01 -15.65 8.14
C GLU A 114 4.98 -15.74 9.33
N LEU A 115 6.22 -15.28 9.17
CA LEU A 115 7.21 -15.28 10.25
C LEU A 115 6.80 -14.35 11.41
N THR A 116 6.21 -13.22 11.08
CA THR A 116 5.80 -12.22 12.06
C THR A 116 4.62 -12.71 12.90
N TYR A 117 3.67 -13.43 12.29
CA TYR A 117 2.42 -13.88 12.92
C TYR A 117 2.25 -15.40 13.00
N SER A 118 3.36 -16.16 12.93
CA SER A 118 3.30 -17.62 13.09
C SER A 118 2.74 -18.03 14.47
N SER A 119 2.19 -19.24 14.52
CA SER A 119 1.63 -19.83 15.74
C SER A 119 2.69 -19.97 16.84
N GLY A 120 2.92 -19.15 17.68
CA GLY A 120 3.99 -19.07 18.67
C GLY A 120 4.53 -17.65 18.84
N ALA A 121 4.16 -16.77 17.91
CA ALA A 121 4.49 -15.37 17.98
C ALA A 121 3.82 -14.68 19.20
N TYR A 122 2.73 -15.23 19.69
CA TYR A 122 1.95 -14.73 20.83
C TYR A 122 1.86 -15.72 22.01
N GLN A 123 2.75 -16.69 22.08
CA GLN A 123 2.87 -17.55 23.25
C GLN A 123 3.69 -16.80 24.30
N ASP A 124 3.05 -16.41 25.37
CA ASP A 124 3.67 -15.88 26.58
C ASP A 124 4.55 -16.95 27.26
#